data_ba8599841e128d7155114ea53a333360
#
_entry.id   ba8599841e128d7155114ea53a333360
#
_cell.length_a   1.000
_cell.length_b   1.000
_cell.length_c   1.000
_cell.angle_alpha   90.00
_cell.angle_beta   90.00
_cell.angle_gamma   90.00
#
_symmetry.space_group_name_H-M   'P 1'
#
loop_
_entity.id
_entity.type
_entity.pdbx_description
1 polymer ?
#
loop_
_entity_poly.entity_id
_entity_poly.type
_entity_poly.pdbx_seq_one_letter_code
_entity_poly.pdbx_strand_id
1 'polypeptide(L)'
;MEWEEKDSDAYLDAYSFSDGTLRFIALTTLLLQPELPETIIIDEPEIGLHPAAITKLAALVKRAAQQKQVILATQSVNLVNCFEPEDILVVDRKDKQTVFNRLEKQSLDAWLQEYNIGDIWEKNIIGGQP
;
A
#
# COMPACT_ATOMS: atom_id res chain seq x y z
N MET A 1 -6.19 -6.52 -24.54
CA MET A 1 -6.30 -7.53 -23.45
C MET A 1 -7.75 -7.95 -23.45
N GLU A 2 -8.00 -9.23 -23.63
CA GLU A 2 -9.33 -9.84 -23.59
C GLU A 2 -9.36 -10.80 -22.42
N TRP A 3 -10.46 -10.84 -21.69
CA TRP A 3 -10.68 -11.72 -20.57
C TRP A 3 -11.95 -12.54 -20.81
N GLU A 4 -11.84 -13.84 -20.60
CA GLU A 4 -13.00 -14.76 -20.64
C GLU A 4 -13.50 -14.96 -19.21
N GLU A 5 -14.75 -14.58 -18.95
CA GLU A 5 -15.35 -14.74 -17.63
C GLU A 5 -15.77 -16.20 -17.42
N LYS A 6 -15.44 -16.75 -16.27
CA LYS A 6 -15.82 -18.11 -15.88
C LYS A 6 -17.36 -18.17 -15.84
N ASP A 7 -17.99 -19.00 -16.63
CA ASP A 7 -19.44 -19.16 -16.77
C ASP A 7 -20.15 -18.16 -17.76
N SER A 8 -19.40 -17.48 -18.61
CA SER A 8 -19.94 -16.62 -19.67
C SER A 8 -19.14 -16.77 -20.96
N ASP A 9 -19.80 -16.90 -22.09
CA ASP A 9 -19.15 -16.88 -23.42
C ASP A 9 -18.78 -15.45 -23.88
N ALA A 10 -18.88 -14.45 -22.99
CA ALA A 10 -18.59 -13.07 -23.30
C ALA A 10 -17.11 -12.75 -23.09
N TYR A 11 -16.44 -12.30 -24.15
CA TYR A 11 -15.12 -11.68 -24.05
C TYR A 11 -15.27 -10.25 -23.53
N LEU A 12 -14.68 -9.98 -22.37
CA LEU A 12 -14.60 -8.65 -21.81
C LEU A 12 -13.32 -7.97 -22.32
N ASP A 13 -13.47 -6.79 -22.87
CA ASP A 13 -12.35 -5.93 -23.23
C ASP A 13 -11.87 -5.09 -22.01
N ALA A 14 -10.78 -4.34 -22.18
CA ALA A 14 -10.22 -3.52 -21.09
C ALA A 14 -11.20 -2.45 -20.59
N TYR A 15 -12.16 -2.01 -21.41
CA TYR A 15 -13.16 -1.01 -21.03
C TYR A 15 -14.26 -1.58 -20.12
N SER A 16 -14.38 -2.90 -20.06
CA SER A 16 -15.33 -3.60 -19.19
C SER A 16 -14.83 -3.76 -17.76
N PHE A 17 -13.54 -3.49 -17.48
CA PHE A 17 -12.96 -3.56 -16.15
C PHE A 17 -13.20 -2.28 -15.35
N SER A 18 -13.40 -2.42 -14.05
CA SER A 18 -13.38 -1.28 -13.15
C SER A 18 -11.99 -0.64 -13.09
N ASP A 19 -11.91 0.65 -12.76
CA ASP A 19 -10.64 1.36 -12.60
C ASP A 19 -9.73 0.66 -11.56
N GLY A 20 -10.32 0.15 -10.47
CA GLY A 20 -9.59 -0.62 -9.47
C GLY A 20 -9.00 -1.92 -10.03
N THR A 21 -9.74 -2.63 -10.88
CA THR A 21 -9.23 -3.85 -11.53
C THR A 21 -8.06 -3.53 -12.45
N LEU A 22 -8.19 -2.50 -13.30
CA LEU A 22 -7.10 -2.07 -14.20
C LEU A 22 -5.86 -1.63 -13.42
N ARG A 23 -6.06 -0.86 -12.34
CA ARG A 23 -4.97 -0.44 -11.44
C ARG A 23 -4.28 -1.65 -10.80
N PHE A 24 -5.04 -2.60 -10.29
CA PHE A 24 -4.47 -3.82 -9.70
C PHE A 24 -3.67 -4.64 -10.70
N ILE A 25 -4.16 -4.78 -11.95
CA ILE A 25 -3.44 -5.45 -13.04
C ILE A 25 -2.11 -4.73 -13.32
N ALA A 26 -2.14 -3.40 -13.46
CA ALA A 26 -0.95 -2.60 -13.73
C ALA A 26 0.10 -2.71 -12.61
N LEU A 27 -0.33 -2.58 -11.34
CA LEU A 27 0.56 -2.71 -10.18
C LEU A 27 1.14 -4.13 -10.06
N THR A 28 0.32 -5.16 -10.29
CA THR A 28 0.76 -6.55 -10.28
C THR A 28 1.80 -6.79 -11.39
N THR A 29 1.54 -6.28 -12.61
CA THR A 29 2.47 -6.38 -13.73
C THR A 29 3.79 -5.69 -13.41
N LEU A 30 3.76 -4.48 -12.85
CA LEU A 30 4.95 -3.76 -12.42
C LEU A 30 5.78 -4.56 -11.40
N LEU A 31 5.12 -5.09 -10.35
CA LEU A 31 5.80 -5.73 -9.22
C LEU A 31 6.24 -7.17 -9.50
N LEU A 32 5.71 -7.82 -10.54
CA LEU A 32 6.05 -9.20 -10.93
C LEU A 32 6.94 -9.30 -12.18
N GLN A 33 7.34 -8.20 -12.79
CA GLN A 33 8.23 -8.25 -13.94
C GLN A 33 9.59 -8.86 -13.55
N PRO A 34 10.28 -9.55 -14.48
CA PRO A 34 11.54 -10.25 -14.20
C PRO A 34 12.67 -9.33 -13.73
N GLU A 35 12.71 -8.11 -14.26
CA GLU A 35 13.71 -7.11 -13.94
C GLU A 35 13.02 -5.87 -13.34
N LEU A 36 13.07 -5.75 -12.01
CA LEU A 36 12.53 -4.61 -11.29
C LEU A 36 13.49 -3.42 -11.37
N PRO A 37 12.98 -2.19 -11.51
CA PRO A 37 13.77 -0.98 -11.28
C PRO A 37 14.42 -0.97 -9.89
N GLU A 38 15.55 -0.27 -9.75
CA GLU A 38 16.24 -0.16 -8.45
C GLU A 38 15.38 0.53 -7.38
N THR A 39 14.56 1.48 -7.79
CA THR A 39 13.62 2.18 -6.91
C THR A 39 12.25 2.28 -7.59
N ILE A 40 11.20 1.94 -6.85
CA ILE A 40 9.80 2.04 -7.27
C ILE A 40 9.10 2.98 -6.29
N ILE A 41 8.47 4.03 -6.81
CA ILE A 41 7.68 4.98 -6.01
C ILE A 41 6.24 4.92 -6.52
N ILE A 42 5.28 4.69 -5.62
CA ILE A 42 3.86 4.58 -5.96
C ILE A 42 3.07 5.47 -4.99
N ASP A 43 2.25 6.34 -5.56
CA ASP A 43 1.36 7.23 -4.82
C ASP A 43 -0.06 6.65 -4.82
N GLU A 44 -0.67 6.57 -3.62
CA GLU A 44 -2.03 6.08 -3.38
C GLU A 44 -2.35 4.77 -4.14
N PRO A 45 -1.56 3.69 -3.97
CA PRO A 45 -1.72 2.47 -4.75
C PRO A 45 -3.04 1.74 -4.49
N GLU A 46 -3.69 2.01 -3.38
CA GLU A 46 -4.92 1.37 -2.92
C GLU A 46 -6.21 1.98 -3.47
N ILE A 47 -6.15 3.17 -4.09
CA ILE A 47 -7.36 3.85 -4.59
C ILE A 47 -8.14 2.95 -5.55
N GLY A 48 -9.43 2.78 -5.25
CA GLY A 48 -10.35 1.96 -6.03
C GLY A 48 -10.21 0.45 -5.82
N LEU A 49 -9.28 0.00 -4.96
CA LEU A 49 -9.11 -1.42 -4.65
C LEU A 49 -10.03 -1.89 -3.52
N HIS A 50 -10.57 -3.08 -3.70
CA HIS A 50 -11.25 -3.80 -2.61
C HIS A 50 -10.23 -4.19 -1.52
N PRO A 51 -10.61 -4.21 -0.21
CA PRO A 51 -9.69 -4.56 0.89
C PRO A 51 -8.87 -5.85 0.68
N ALA A 52 -9.49 -6.89 0.12
CA ALA A 52 -8.78 -8.13 -0.22
C ALA A 52 -7.68 -7.94 -1.29
N ALA A 53 -7.85 -6.98 -2.21
CA ALA A 53 -6.85 -6.65 -3.21
C ALA A 53 -5.70 -5.83 -2.57
N ILE A 54 -5.99 -4.96 -1.60
CA ILE A 54 -4.98 -4.21 -0.85
C ILE A 54 -4.03 -5.17 -0.12
N THR A 55 -4.56 -6.20 0.56
CA THR A 55 -3.73 -7.21 1.23
C THR A 55 -2.82 -7.96 0.24
N LYS A 56 -3.35 -8.31 -0.95
CA LYS A 56 -2.55 -8.96 -2.00
C LYS A 56 -1.48 -8.03 -2.55
N LEU A 57 -1.82 -6.76 -2.76
CA LEU A 57 -0.86 -5.74 -3.21
C LEU A 57 0.28 -5.57 -2.18
N ALA A 58 -0.03 -5.46 -0.89
CA ALA A 58 0.97 -5.38 0.16
C ALA A 58 1.93 -6.58 0.15
N ALA A 59 1.43 -7.80 -0.08
CA ALA A 59 2.27 -8.99 -0.21
C ALA A 59 3.22 -8.90 -1.42
N LEU A 60 2.75 -8.38 -2.56
CA LEU A 60 3.59 -8.16 -3.75
C LEU A 60 4.66 -7.09 -3.49
N VAL A 61 4.30 -6.01 -2.81
CA VAL A 61 5.23 -4.95 -2.41
C VAL A 61 6.32 -5.52 -1.49
N LYS A 62 5.96 -6.26 -0.44
CA LYS A 62 6.92 -6.92 0.47
C LYS A 62 7.86 -7.85 -0.27
N ARG A 63 7.38 -8.59 -1.27
CA ARG A 63 8.21 -9.44 -2.11
C ARG A 63 9.20 -8.62 -2.95
N ALA A 64 8.75 -7.56 -3.61
CA ALA A 64 9.62 -6.67 -4.39
C ALA A 64 10.66 -5.97 -3.52
N ALA A 65 10.28 -5.56 -2.30
CA ALA A 65 11.14 -4.89 -1.34
C ALA A 65 12.28 -5.76 -0.80
N GLN A 66 12.23 -7.09 -0.99
CA GLN A 66 13.36 -7.98 -0.67
C GLN A 66 14.57 -7.79 -1.62
N GLN A 67 14.35 -7.21 -2.78
CA GLN A 67 15.38 -7.07 -3.82
C GLN A 67 15.63 -5.62 -4.22
N LYS A 68 14.63 -4.75 -4.08
CA LYS A 68 14.63 -3.38 -4.57
C LYS A 68 14.04 -2.44 -3.53
N GLN A 69 14.31 -1.14 -3.69
CA GLN A 69 13.65 -0.13 -2.85
C GLN A 69 12.23 0.12 -3.36
N VAL A 70 11.24 -0.01 -2.48
CA VAL A 70 9.84 0.35 -2.77
C VAL A 70 9.40 1.42 -1.78
N ILE A 71 8.88 2.52 -2.28
CA ILE A 71 8.34 3.63 -1.49
C ILE A 71 6.87 3.79 -1.88
N LEU A 72 5.99 3.69 -0.89
CA LEU A 72 4.56 3.95 -1.06
C LEU A 72 4.18 5.22 -0.30
N ALA A 73 3.44 6.12 -0.94
CA ALA A 73 2.74 7.19 -0.23
C ALA A 73 1.27 6.80 -0.13
N THR A 74 0.68 6.89 1.06
CA THR A 74 -0.70 6.46 1.30
C THR A 74 -1.32 7.15 2.50
N GLN A 75 -2.64 7.30 2.46
CA GLN A 75 -3.48 7.70 3.60
C GLN A 75 -4.44 6.57 4.00
N SER A 76 -4.21 5.35 3.56
CA SER A 76 -5.08 4.20 3.81
C SER A 76 -4.66 3.43 5.07
N VAL A 77 -5.50 3.47 6.09
CA VAL A 77 -5.39 2.63 7.30
C VAL A 77 -5.26 1.14 6.94
N ASN A 78 -6.05 0.68 5.96
CA ASN A 78 -6.01 -0.72 5.51
C ASN A 78 -4.65 -1.11 4.91
N LEU A 79 -4.02 -0.21 4.15
CA LEU A 79 -2.71 -0.47 3.58
C LEU A 79 -1.61 -0.39 4.65
N VAL A 80 -1.66 0.63 5.53
CA VAL A 80 -0.73 0.80 6.65
C VAL A 80 -0.74 -0.43 7.55
N ASN A 81 -1.90 -1.00 7.87
CA ASN A 81 -2.04 -2.21 8.68
C ASN A 81 -1.43 -3.48 8.06
N CYS A 82 -1.03 -3.43 6.79
CA CYS A 82 -0.33 -4.53 6.16
C CYS A 82 1.19 -4.52 6.39
N PHE A 83 1.76 -3.50 7.02
CA PHE A 83 3.20 -3.32 7.19
C PHE A 83 3.60 -3.31 8.66
N GLU A 84 4.90 -3.48 8.94
CA GLU A 84 5.44 -3.38 10.29
C GLU A 84 5.76 -1.91 10.64
N PRO A 85 5.82 -1.54 11.93
CA PRO A 85 6.15 -0.17 12.34
C PRO A 85 7.43 0.37 11.69
N GLU A 86 8.45 -0.46 11.58
CA GLU A 86 9.75 -0.10 11.01
C GLU A 86 9.69 0.24 9.51
N ASP A 87 8.65 -0.24 8.81
CA ASP A 87 8.41 0.08 7.41
C ASP A 87 7.75 1.46 7.23
N ILE A 88 7.20 2.04 8.32
CA ILE A 88 6.41 3.27 8.28
C ILE A 88 7.29 4.50 8.51
N LEU A 89 7.17 5.44 7.61
CA LEU A 89 7.74 6.78 7.71
C LEU A 89 6.58 7.79 7.80
N VAL A 90 6.36 8.32 8.99
CA VAL A 90 5.34 9.35 9.22
C VAL A 90 5.84 10.68 8.68
N VAL A 91 5.03 11.34 7.88
CA VAL A 91 5.32 12.65 7.31
C VAL A 91 4.37 13.67 7.93
N ASP A 92 4.94 14.70 8.55
CA ASP A 92 4.19 15.74 9.24
C ASP A 92 4.70 17.12 8.84
N ARG A 93 3.96 18.17 9.18
CA ARG A 93 4.34 19.56 8.92
C ARG A 93 4.43 20.34 10.22
N LYS A 94 5.66 20.74 10.60
CA LYS A 94 5.92 21.62 11.76
C LYS A 94 6.58 22.90 11.27
N ASP A 95 6.09 24.04 11.73
CA ASP A 95 6.65 25.36 11.43
C ASP A 95 6.89 25.60 9.93
N LYS A 96 5.96 25.19 9.07
CA LYS A 96 6.03 25.25 7.61
C LYS A 96 7.13 24.35 6.97
N GLN A 97 7.74 23.47 7.74
CA GLN A 97 8.73 22.51 7.27
C GLN A 97 8.15 21.10 7.30
N THR A 98 8.52 20.27 6.32
CA THR A 98 8.19 18.85 6.31
C THR A 98 9.14 18.11 7.25
N VAL A 99 8.58 17.35 8.16
CA VAL A 99 9.33 16.53 9.12
C VAL A 99 9.02 15.05 8.83
N PHE A 100 10.07 14.24 8.78
CA PHE A 100 9.97 12.79 8.62
C PHE A 100 10.31 12.10 9.92
N ASN A 101 9.44 11.21 10.37
CA ASN A 101 9.63 10.44 11.60
C ASN A 101 9.44 8.95 11.31
N ARG A 102 10.51 8.17 11.47
CA ARG A 102 10.42 6.70 11.34
C ARG A 102 9.90 6.11 12.63
N LEU A 103 8.94 5.21 12.52
CA LEU A 103 8.41 4.53 13.70
C LEU A 103 9.40 3.46 14.16
N GLU A 104 9.49 3.32 15.49
CA GLU A 104 10.26 2.27 16.15
C GLU A 104 9.30 1.38 16.92
N LYS A 105 9.36 0.07 16.69
CA LYS A 105 8.48 -0.91 17.33
C LYS A 105 8.50 -0.78 18.85
N GLN A 106 9.69 -0.63 19.43
CA GLN A 106 9.88 -0.54 20.88
C GLN A 106 9.10 0.61 21.53
N SER A 107 8.97 1.74 20.82
CA SER A 107 8.20 2.89 21.33
C SER A 107 6.69 2.68 21.28
N LEU A 108 6.22 1.68 20.52
CA LEU A 108 4.83 1.37 20.28
C LEU A 108 4.39 0.02 20.89
N ASP A 109 5.29 -0.73 21.53
CA ASP A 109 5.03 -2.08 22.04
C ASP A 109 3.77 -2.17 22.91
N ALA A 110 3.56 -1.21 23.81
CA ALA A 110 2.37 -1.18 24.66
C ALA A 110 1.07 -0.96 23.86
N TRP A 111 1.11 -0.14 22.81
CA TRP A 111 -0.04 0.13 21.96
C TRP A 111 -0.33 -1.01 20.99
N LEU A 112 0.71 -1.65 20.47
CA LEU A 112 0.58 -2.76 19.50
C LEU A 112 0.05 -4.06 20.13
N GLN A 113 -0.02 -4.14 21.47
CA GLN A 113 -0.70 -5.24 22.14
C GLN A 113 -2.23 -5.17 22.02
N GLU A 114 -2.79 -3.98 21.87
CA GLU A 114 -4.24 -3.74 21.85
C GLU A 114 -4.75 -3.20 20.50
N TYR A 115 -3.88 -2.54 19.72
CA TYR A 115 -4.25 -1.81 18.50
C TYR A 115 -3.33 -2.14 17.33
N ASN A 116 -3.87 -2.08 16.12
CA ASN A 116 -3.05 -2.09 14.90
C ASN A 116 -2.43 -0.70 14.66
N ILE A 117 -1.42 -0.61 13.78
CA ILE A 117 -0.73 0.65 13.46
C ILE A 117 -1.70 1.70 12.94
N GLY A 118 -2.64 1.31 12.07
CA GLY A 118 -3.66 2.20 11.55
C GLY A 118 -4.58 2.76 12.62
N ASP A 119 -4.96 1.95 13.63
CA ASP A 119 -5.78 2.42 14.76
C ASP A 119 -5.01 3.45 15.61
N ILE A 120 -3.71 3.22 15.80
CA ILE A 120 -2.79 4.13 16.51
C ILE A 120 -2.66 5.45 15.75
N TRP A 121 -2.61 5.38 14.42
CA TRP A 121 -2.58 6.55 13.54
C TRP A 121 -3.90 7.34 13.59
N GLU A 122 -5.05 6.67 13.45
CA GLU A 122 -6.38 7.32 13.57
C GLU A 122 -6.59 8.03 14.92
N LYS A 123 -5.97 7.50 15.98
CA LYS A 123 -5.96 8.14 17.31
C LYS A 123 -4.96 9.30 17.43
N ASN A 124 -4.25 9.63 16.36
CA ASN A 124 -3.22 10.68 16.29
C ASN A 124 -2.07 10.49 17.31
N ILE A 125 -1.74 9.27 17.63
CA ILE A 125 -0.65 8.95 18.59
C ILE A 125 0.72 9.10 17.93
N ILE A 126 0.81 8.79 16.63
CA ILE A 126 2.06 8.82 15.87
C ILE A 126 2.21 10.07 14.98
N GLY A 127 1.20 10.93 14.90
CA GLY A 127 1.18 12.10 14.01
C GLY A 127 0.88 11.76 12.55
N GLY A 128 1.11 12.72 11.63
CA GLY A 128 0.93 12.52 10.20
C GLY A 128 -0.52 12.39 9.74
N GLN A 129 -1.48 12.87 10.53
CA GLN A 129 -2.88 12.98 10.09
C GLN A 129 -3.01 14.09 9.06
N PRO A 130 -3.83 13.88 8.00
CA PRO A 130 -4.10 14.90 6.98
C PRO A 130 -4.87 16.10 7.53
#